data_fc8e86c10b34d41c32a55e67d20b9a57
#
_entry.id   fc8e86c10b34d41c32a55e67d20b9a57
#
_cell.length_a   1.000
_cell.length_b   1.000
_cell.length_c   1.000
_cell.angle_alpha   90.00
_cell.angle_beta   90.00
_cell.angle_gamma   90.00
#
_symmetry.space_group_name_H-M   'P 1'
#
loop_
_entity.id
_entity.type
_entity.pdbx_description
1 polymer ?
#
loop_
_entity_poly.entity_id
_entity_poly.type
_entity_poly.pdbx_seq_one_letter_code
_entity_poly.pdbx_strand_id
1 'polypeptide(L)'
;MTEKNSLHLIVLAVVFTSVLLCFTYFLMRPVEIVAVHQDAQFSDVLVKHFPLTERGKIDWWLANKDTLKKRYNFPKPDKKGNFSVVFWDFGDGYMEEGKYDRRCFSDMKPPINCIEKNKEFTVETGRGSDMLFGVYDGIYRLKANGEMTKEKY
;
A
#
# COMPACT_ATOMS: atom_id res chain seq x y z
N MET A 1 -39.77 33.91 10.13
CA MET A 1 -39.42 32.48 10.43
C MET A 1 -38.78 31.78 9.25
N THR A 2 -39.16 32.07 8.03
CA THR A 2 -38.68 31.40 6.80
C THR A 2 -37.23 31.71 6.40
N GLU A 3 -36.77 32.96 6.54
CA GLU A 3 -35.40 33.36 6.15
C GLU A 3 -34.31 32.70 7.01
N LYS A 4 -34.54 32.60 8.33
CA LYS A 4 -33.58 31.99 9.25
C LYS A 4 -33.38 30.48 8.98
N ASN A 5 -34.45 29.78 8.62
CA ASN A 5 -34.38 28.37 8.24
C ASN A 5 -33.67 28.16 6.91
N SER A 6 -33.87 29.07 5.94
CA SER A 6 -33.17 29.05 4.65
C SER A 6 -31.66 29.25 4.82
N LEU A 7 -31.22 30.17 5.67
CA LEU A 7 -29.82 30.39 5.95
C LEU A 7 -29.16 29.17 6.61
N HIS A 8 -29.83 28.53 7.57
CA HIS A 8 -29.32 27.29 8.17
C HIS A 8 -29.18 26.15 7.14
N LEU A 9 -30.13 25.99 6.24
CA LEU A 9 -30.05 24.99 5.18
C LEU A 9 -28.90 25.26 4.22
N ILE A 10 -28.66 26.52 3.86
CA ILE A 10 -27.51 26.89 3.00
C ILE A 10 -26.18 26.60 3.70
N VAL A 11 -26.05 26.96 4.98
CA VAL A 11 -24.83 26.71 5.76
C VAL A 11 -24.58 25.19 5.86
N LEU A 12 -25.60 24.40 6.16
CA LEU A 12 -25.47 22.93 6.21
C LEU A 12 -25.05 22.34 4.86
N ALA A 13 -25.61 22.82 3.75
CA ALA A 13 -25.24 22.37 2.41
C ALA A 13 -23.78 22.72 2.09
N VAL A 14 -23.32 23.91 2.41
CA VAL A 14 -21.92 24.33 2.21
C VAL A 14 -20.97 23.49 3.05
N VAL A 15 -21.29 23.25 4.31
CA VAL A 15 -20.47 22.39 5.19
C VAL A 15 -20.41 20.96 4.64
N PHE A 16 -21.55 20.40 4.24
CA PHE A 16 -21.60 19.05 3.70
C PHE A 16 -20.79 18.90 2.39
N THR A 17 -20.93 19.87 1.47
CA THR A 17 -20.15 19.86 0.22
C THR A 17 -18.65 20.03 0.49
N SER A 18 -18.25 20.86 1.44
CA SER A 18 -16.85 21.04 1.81
C SER A 18 -16.25 19.76 2.40
N VAL A 19 -16.98 19.08 3.28
CA VAL A 19 -16.55 17.79 3.86
C VAL A 19 -16.43 16.74 2.75
N LEU A 20 -17.40 16.67 1.83
CA LEU A 20 -17.36 15.70 0.73
C LEU A 20 -16.17 15.97 -0.20
N LEU A 21 -15.88 17.23 -0.53
CA LEU A 21 -14.73 17.61 -1.34
C LEU A 21 -13.39 17.27 -0.65
N CYS A 22 -13.27 17.56 0.64
CA CYS A 22 -12.09 17.15 1.43
C CYS A 22 -11.91 15.64 1.45
N PHE A 23 -12.99 14.89 1.64
CA PHE A 23 -12.96 13.44 1.67
C PHE A 23 -12.55 12.84 0.31
N THR A 24 -13.14 13.33 -0.78
CA THR A 24 -12.77 12.89 -2.14
C THR A 24 -11.32 13.24 -2.48
N TYR A 25 -10.85 14.45 -2.12
CA TYR A 25 -9.45 14.84 -2.27
C TYR A 25 -8.52 13.88 -1.51
N PHE A 26 -8.87 13.51 -0.29
CA PHE A 26 -8.07 12.59 0.53
C PHE A 26 -7.99 11.18 -0.07
N LEU A 27 -9.13 10.68 -0.61
CA LEU A 27 -9.18 9.37 -1.27
C LEU A 27 -8.46 9.32 -2.63
N MET A 28 -8.34 10.46 -3.32
CA MET A 28 -7.70 10.56 -4.64
C MET A 28 -6.20 10.87 -4.59
N ARG A 29 -5.62 10.96 -3.39
CA ARG A 29 -4.16 11.17 -3.27
C ARG A 29 -3.41 10.04 -3.95
N PRO A 30 -2.42 10.34 -4.81
CA PRO A 30 -1.59 9.30 -5.42
C PRO A 30 -0.76 8.60 -4.35
N VAL A 31 -0.53 7.31 -4.56
CA VAL A 31 0.42 6.55 -3.73
C VAL A 31 1.82 7.12 -3.92
N GLU A 32 2.46 7.43 -2.82
CA GLU A 32 3.85 7.89 -2.78
C GLU A 32 4.76 6.73 -2.40
N ILE A 33 5.73 6.40 -3.24
CA ILE A 33 6.83 5.50 -2.90
C ILE A 33 7.92 6.33 -2.24
N VAL A 34 8.12 6.14 -0.95
CA VAL A 34 9.12 6.89 -0.16
C VAL A 34 10.49 6.29 -0.32
N ALA A 35 10.61 4.97 -0.19
CA ALA A 35 11.86 4.23 -0.31
C ALA A 35 11.60 2.78 -0.73
N VAL A 36 12.64 2.16 -1.26
CA VAL A 36 12.66 0.73 -1.62
C VAL A 36 13.93 0.12 -1.05
N HIS A 37 13.79 -0.79 -0.09
CA HIS A 37 14.86 -1.59 0.46
C HIS A 37 14.84 -2.96 -0.20
N GLN A 38 15.97 -3.39 -0.72
CA GLN A 38 16.02 -4.57 -1.56
C GLN A 38 17.11 -5.54 -1.12
N ASP A 39 16.73 -6.79 -0.92
CA ASP A 39 17.61 -7.89 -0.65
C ASP A 39 17.27 -9.07 -1.57
N ALA A 40 18.13 -9.31 -2.57
CA ALA A 40 17.93 -10.30 -3.62
C ALA A 40 16.53 -10.19 -4.29
N GLN A 41 15.69 -11.23 -4.18
CA GLN A 41 14.31 -11.25 -4.69
C GLN A 41 13.28 -10.62 -3.75
N PHE A 42 13.68 -10.17 -2.57
CA PHE A 42 12.80 -9.53 -1.59
C PHE A 42 12.89 -8.02 -1.69
N SER A 43 11.74 -7.35 -1.70
CA SER A 43 11.65 -5.89 -1.73
C SER A 43 10.72 -5.41 -0.64
N ASP A 44 11.21 -4.57 0.26
CA ASP A 44 10.41 -3.80 1.21
C ASP A 44 10.18 -2.40 0.63
N VAL A 45 8.94 -2.05 0.40
CA VAL A 45 8.53 -0.79 -0.23
C VAL A 45 7.80 0.06 0.79
N LEU A 46 8.36 1.22 1.10
CA LEU A 46 7.77 2.17 2.04
C LEU A 46 6.84 3.11 1.28
N VAL A 47 5.59 3.17 1.70
CA VAL A 47 4.54 3.92 1.00
C VAL A 47 3.82 4.89 1.91
N LYS A 48 3.24 5.94 1.30
CA LYS A 48 2.21 6.78 1.89
C LYS A 48 0.98 6.81 1.00
N HIS A 49 -0.17 7.05 1.58
CA HIS A 49 -1.47 7.14 0.89
C HIS A 49 -1.80 5.87 0.08
N PHE A 50 -1.46 4.71 0.63
CA PHE A 50 -1.77 3.43 -0.01
C PHE A 50 -3.30 3.22 -0.05
N PRO A 51 -3.87 2.50 -1.05
CA PRO A 51 -5.30 2.27 -1.14
C PRO A 51 -5.85 1.59 0.12
N LEU A 52 -6.99 2.06 0.61
CA LEU A 52 -7.59 1.58 1.87
C LEU A 52 -8.25 0.20 1.72
N THR A 53 -8.74 -0.12 0.52
CA THR A 53 -9.46 -1.38 0.27
C THR A 53 -8.52 -2.43 -0.30
N GLU A 54 -8.75 -3.70 0.03
CA GLU A 54 -7.98 -4.83 -0.51
C GLU A 54 -8.00 -4.85 -2.03
N ARG A 55 -9.18 -4.68 -2.62
CA ARG A 55 -9.34 -4.61 -4.07
C ARG A 55 -8.57 -3.43 -4.67
N GLY A 56 -8.65 -2.27 -4.03
CA GLY A 56 -7.89 -1.09 -4.45
C GLY A 56 -6.38 -1.32 -4.43
N LYS A 57 -5.83 -2.04 -3.45
CA LYS A 57 -4.42 -2.40 -3.37
C LYS A 57 -4.01 -3.31 -4.53
N ILE A 58 -4.81 -4.33 -4.81
CA ILE A 58 -4.57 -5.27 -5.93
C ILE A 58 -4.64 -4.54 -7.28
N ASP A 59 -5.70 -3.77 -7.51
CA ASP A 59 -5.90 -3.04 -8.76
C ASP A 59 -4.80 -2.01 -8.98
N TRP A 60 -4.37 -1.33 -7.90
CA TRP A 60 -3.25 -0.40 -7.96
C TRP A 60 -1.95 -1.11 -8.38
N TRP A 61 -1.64 -2.27 -7.78
CA TRP A 61 -0.46 -3.06 -8.16
C TRP A 61 -0.52 -3.47 -9.63
N LEU A 62 -1.64 -4.05 -10.07
CA LEU A 62 -1.81 -4.52 -11.44
C LEU A 62 -1.65 -3.40 -12.46
N ALA A 63 -2.14 -2.19 -12.15
CA ALA A 63 -2.02 -1.02 -13.00
C ALA A 63 -0.62 -0.40 -13.02
N ASN A 64 0.19 -0.57 -11.95
CA ASN A 64 1.44 0.15 -11.79
C ASN A 64 2.70 -0.72 -11.85
N LYS A 65 2.60 -2.06 -11.78
CA LYS A 65 3.74 -2.98 -11.68
C LYS A 65 4.85 -2.73 -12.70
N ASP A 66 4.51 -2.43 -13.95
CA ASP A 66 5.48 -2.18 -15.02
C ASP A 66 6.21 -0.84 -14.83
N THR A 67 5.49 0.19 -14.39
CA THR A 67 6.06 1.49 -14.03
C THR A 67 6.97 1.36 -12.81
N LEU A 68 6.56 0.61 -11.79
CA LEU A 68 7.34 0.34 -10.59
C LEU A 68 8.64 -0.39 -10.95
N LYS A 69 8.55 -1.41 -11.81
CA LYS A 69 9.72 -2.12 -12.32
C LYS A 69 10.67 -1.18 -13.05
N LYS A 70 10.15 -0.35 -13.93
CA LYS A 70 10.95 0.57 -14.75
C LYS A 70 11.59 1.68 -13.92
N ARG A 71 10.85 2.24 -12.95
CA ARG A 71 11.28 3.43 -12.19
C ARG A 71 12.10 3.09 -10.95
N TYR A 72 11.74 2.02 -10.25
CA TYR A 72 12.32 1.65 -8.95
C TYR A 72 13.04 0.30 -8.97
N ASN A 73 13.01 -0.41 -10.11
CA ASN A 73 13.67 -1.69 -10.31
C ASN A 73 13.20 -2.80 -9.35
N PHE A 74 11.93 -2.77 -8.94
CA PHE A 74 11.28 -3.89 -8.27
C PHE A 74 9.97 -4.29 -8.99
N PRO A 75 9.53 -5.56 -8.90
CA PRO A 75 10.20 -6.69 -8.26
C PRO A 75 11.47 -7.12 -9.01
N LYS A 76 12.38 -7.81 -8.28
CA LYS A 76 13.55 -8.50 -8.86
C LYS A 76 13.37 -10.00 -8.73
N PRO A 77 12.83 -10.69 -9.73
CA PRO A 77 12.70 -12.15 -9.68
C PRO A 77 14.07 -12.84 -9.59
N ASP A 78 14.12 -13.94 -8.86
CA ASP A 78 15.25 -14.86 -8.88
C ASP A 78 15.35 -15.60 -10.21
N LYS A 79 16.32 -16.54 -10.34
CA LYS A 79 16.52 -17.35 -11.56
C LYS A 79 15.33 -18.24 -11.92
N LYS A 80 14.41 -18.50 -10.99
CA LYS A 80 13.20 -19.30 -11.17
C LYS A 80 11.95 -18.43 -11.37
N GLY A 81 12.11 -17.11 -11.36
CA GLY A 81 11.01 -16.15 -11.49
C GLY A 81 10.30 -15.80 -10.17
N ASN A 82 10.81 -16.25 -9.02
CA ASN A 82 10.18 -15.94 -7.74
C ASN A 82 10.59 -14.59 -7.22
N PHE A 83 9.65 -13.86 -6.65
CA PHE A 83 9.88 -12.63 -5.92
C PHE A 83 8.86 -12.45 -4.78
N SER A 84 9.22 -11.60 -3.83
CA SER A 84 8.30 -11.13 -2.79
C SER A 84 8.47 -9.62 -2.62
N VAL A 85 7.36 -8.88 -2.65
CA VAL A 85 7.29 -7.45 -2.39
C VAL A 85 6.37 -7.22 -1.22
N VAL A 86 6.86 -6.54 -0.19
CA VAL A 86 6.08 -6.15 0.97
C VAL A 86 5.95 -4.63 1.00
N PHE A 87 4.71 -4.15 1.04
CA PHE A 87 4.41 -2.74 1.20
C PHE A 87 4.17 -2.43 2.68
N TRP A 88 4.88 -1.44 3.19
CA TRP A 88 4.82 -0.97 4.56
C TRP A 88 4.35 0.47 4.60
N ASP A 89 3.43 0.80 5.49
CA ASP A 89 3.13 2.21 5.77
C ASP A 89 4.37 2.88 6.37
N PHE A 90 4.80 3.99 5.76
CA PHE A 90 5.96 4.75 6.25
C PHE A 90 5.67 5.48 7.56
N GLY A 91 4.39 5.75 7.85
CA GLY A 91 3.93 6.34 9.10
C GLY A 91 4.76 7.55 9.52
N ASP A 92 5.27 7.51 10.74
CA ASP A 92 6.10 8.58 11.34
C ASP A 92 7.55 8.60 10.83
N GLY A 93 7.90 7.69 9.92
CA GLY A 93 9.21 7.65 9.29
C GLY A 93 10.22 6.73 9.96
N TYR A 94 11.49 6.93 9.62
CA TYR A 94 12.57 6.15 10.20
C TYR A 94 12.84 6.53 11.65
N MET A 95 13.10 5.49 12.45
CA MET A 95 13.34 5.60 13.89
C MET A 95 14.35 4.55 14.36
N GLU A 96 14.74 4.64 15.61
CA GLU A 96 15.60 3.63 16.26
C GLU A 96 14.79 2.33 16.50
N GLU A 97 15.45 1.17 16.46
CA GLU A 97 14.82 -0.11 16.79
C GLU A 97 14.26 -0.10 18.23
N GLY A 98 15.05 0.37 19.16
CA GLY A 98 14.67 0.42 20.58
C GLY A 98 14.34 -0.96 21.12
N LYS A 99 13.31 -1.02 21.98
CA LYS A 99 12.81 -2.26 22.59
C LYS A 99 11.53 -2.81 21.90
N TYR A 100 11.16 -2.25 20.78
CA TYR A 100 9.93 -2.59 20.06
C TYR A 100 10.24 -3.51 18.89
N ASP A 101 9.25 -4.31 18.47
CA ASP A 101 9.33 -5.14 17.27
C ASP A 101 9.11 -4.26 16.01
N ARG A 102 10.19 -3.69 15.50
CA ARG A 102 10.22 -2.83 14.32
C ARG A 102 10.77 -3.55 13.10
N ARG A 103 10.46 -3.05 11.92
CA ARG A 103 11.08 -3.48 10.68
C ARG A 103 12.33 -2.64 10.43
N CYS A 104 13.53 -3.25 10.56
CA CYS A 104 14.81 -2.58 10.35
C CYS A 104 15.43 -3.01 9.03
N PHE A 105 16.16 -2.07 8.40
CA PHE A 105 16.76 -2.23 7.08
C PHE A 105 18.28 -2.25 7.19
N SER A 106 18.88 -3.34 6.71
CA SER A 106 20.33 -3.57 6.79
C SER A 106 21.15 -2.73 5.80
N ASP A 107 20.51 -2.21 4.77
CA ASP A 107 21.10 -1.28 3.79
C ASP A 107 21.19 0.15 4.30
N MET A 108 20.66 0.43 5.49
CA MET A 108 20.76 1.71 6.18
C MET A 108 21.66 1.62 7.41
N LYS A 109 22.31 2.74 7.74
CA LYS A 109 23.13 2.82 8.95
C LYS A 109 22.27 3.00 10.21
N PRO A 110 22.46 2.16 11.26
CA PRO A 110 21.86 2.42 12.55
C PRO A 110 22.32 3.76 13.15
N PRO A 111 21.59 4.35 14.12
CA PRO A 111 20.43 3.78 14.80
C PRO A 111 19.08 4.08 14.14
N ILE A 112 18.98 5.00 13.16
CA ILE A 112 17.72 5.46 12.57
C ILE A 112 17.48 4.70 11.25
N ASN A 113 17.23 3.40 11.34
CA ASN A 113 17.07 2.52 10.18
C ASN A 113 15.87 1.58 10.27
N CYS A 114 14.92 1.87 11.14
CA CYS A 114 13.72 1.05 11.33
C CYS A 114 12.44 1.87 11.14
N ILE A 115 11.34 1.20 10.85
CA ILE A 115 9.99 1.78 10.81
C ILE A 115 9.06 0.97 11.72
N GLU A 116 7.89 1.53 12.05
CA GLU A 116 6.81 0.75 12.65
C GLU A 116 6.41 -0.40 11.71
N LYS A 117 6.14 -1.58 12.30
CA LYS A 117 5.87 -2.82 11.55
C LYS A 117 4.41 -2.87 11.08
N ASN A 118 4.00 -1.84 10.33
CA ASN A 118 2.66 -1.70 9.77
C ASN A 118 2.64 -2.18 8.32
N LYS A 119 2.34 -3.47 8.15
CA LYS A 119 2.28 -4.11 6.82
C LYS A 119 0.94 -3.83 6.16
N GLU A 120 0.99 -3.24 4.97
CA GLU A 120 -0.18 -2.86 4.18
C GLU A 120 -0.60 -3.93 3.16
N PHE A 121 0.38 -4.57 2.51
CA PHE A 121 0.11 -5.44 1.37
C PHE A 121 1.33 -6.28 1.03
N THR A 122 1.13 -7.49 0.50
CA THR A 122 2.23 -8.28 -0.07
C THR A 122 1.89 -8.75 -1.48
N VAL A 123 2.91 -8.87 -2.32
CA VAL A 123 2.79 -9.46 -3.65
C VAL A 123 3.90 -10.47 -3.82
N GLU A 124 3.54 -11.70 -4.12
CA GLU A 124 4.48 -12.81 -4.24
C GLU A 124 4.14 -13.67 -5.46
N THR A 125 5.16 -14.32 -5.99
CA THR A 125 4.93 -15.40 -6.97
C THR A 125 4.47 -16.66 -6.26
N GLY A 126 3.40 -17.25 -6.78
CA GLY A 126 2.90 -18.55 -6.36
C GLY A 126 3.42 -19.69 -7.25
N ARG A 127 2.78 -20.84 -7.13
CA ARG A 127 3.09 -22.00 -7.99
C ARG A 127 2.57 -21.76 -9.42
N GLY A 128 3.35 -22.19 -10.43
CA GLY A 128 2.89 -22.18 -11.81
C GLY A 128 2.61 -20.79 -12.41
N SER A 129 3.36 -19.76 -11.99
CA SER A 129 3.19 -18.36 -12.41
C SER A 129 1.95 -17.67 -11.86
N ASP A 130 1.29 -18.23 -10.85
CA ASP A 130 0.25 -17.51 -10.11
C ASP A 130 0.85 -16.31 -9.39
N MET A 131 0.03 -15.29 -9.16
CA MET A 131 0.38 -14.15 -8.32
C MET A 131 -0.44 -14.18 -7.03
N LEU A 132 0.23 -14.05 -5.90
CA LEU A 132 -0.39 -14.05 -4.58
C LEU A 132 -0.38 -12.64 -4.02
N PHE A 133 -1.53 -12.21 -3.53
CA PHE A 133 -1.71 -10.92 -2.88
C PHE A 133 -2.11 -11.12 -1.42
N GLY A 134 -1.18 -10.87 -0.51
CA GLY A 134 -1.46 -10.93 0.92
C GLY A 134 -2.12 -9.66 1.42
N VAL A 135 -3.26 -9.82 2.07
CA VAL A 135 -4.06 -8.75 2.69
C VAL A 135 -4.29 -9.07 4.16
N TYR A 136 -5.00 -8.18 4.87
CA TYR A 136 -5.19 -8.33 6.32
C TYR A 136 -5.84 -9.66 6.74
N ASP A 137 -6.85 -10.14 6.01
CA ASP A 137 -7.67 -11.30 6.41
C ASP A 137 -7.53 -12.50 5.46
N GLY A 138 -6.47 -12.53 4.62
CA GLY A 138 -6.28 -13.66 3.70
C GLY A 138 -5.33 -13.38 2.54
N ILE A 139 -5.39 -14.27 1.57
CA ILE A 139 -4.58 -14.21 0.36
C ILE A 139 -5.49 -14.30 -0.87
N TYR A 140 -5.36 -13.35 -1.78
CA TYR A 140 -5.92 -13.47 -3.12
C TYR A 140 -4.89 -14.15 -4.03
N ARG A 141 -5.36 -15.12 -4.78
CA ARG A 141 -4.58 -15.82 -5.80
C ARG A 141 -5.10 -15.45 -7.19
N LEU A 142 -4.26 -14.85 -7.99
CA LEU A 142 -4.52 -14.60 -9.40
C LEU A 142 -3.82 -15.67 -10.22
N LYS A 143 -4.58 -16.52 -10.87
CA LYS A 143 -4.07 -17.59 -11.77
C LYS A 143 -3.67 -17.00 -13.13
N ALA A 144 -2.86 -17.73 -13.88
CA ALA A 144 -2.45 -17.34 -15.23
C ALA A 144 -3.63 -17.17 -16.21
N ASN A 145 -4.76 -17.82 -15.98
CA ASN A 145 -5.99 -17.68 -16.76
C ASN A 145 -6.83 -16.44 -16.41
N GLY A 146 -6.37 -15.61 -15.46
CA GLY A 146 -7.07 -14.41 -14.99
C GLY A 146 -8.11 -14.65 -13.88
N GLU A 147 -8.32 -15.90 -13.46
CA GLU A 147 -9.21 -16.23 -12.34
C GLU A 147 -8.61 -15.75 -11.02
N MET A 148 -9.40 -15.06 -10.21
CA MET A 148 -8.99 -14.61 -8.88
C MET A 148 -9.83 -15.28 -7.80
N THR A 149 -9.17 -15.92 -6.84
CA THR A 149 -9.79 -16.59 -5.70
C THR A 149 -9.25 -16.03 -4.41
N LYS A 150 -10.05 -15.95 -3.33
CA LYS A 150 -9.61 -15.53 -1.99
C LYS A 150 -9.67 -16.70 -1.04
N GLU A 151 -8.56 -16.94 -0.35
CA GLU A 151 -8.42 -17.86 0.77
C GLU A 151 -8.26 -17.04 2.05
N LYS A 152 -9.11 -17.28 3.06
CA LYS A 152 -8.98 -16.64 4.39
C LYS A 152 -7.96 -17.40 5.23
N TYR A 153 -7.28 -16.69 6.14
CA TYR A 153 -6.43 -17.29 7.16
C TYR A 153 -7.23 -18.12 8.16
#